data_120c1c78487c21815662895b4d4f4518
#
_entry.id   120c1c78487c21815662895b4d4f4518
#
_cell.length_a   1.000
_cell.length_b   1.000
_cell.length_c   1.000
_cell.angle_alpha   90.00
_cell.angle_beta   90.00
_cell.angle_gamma   90.00
#
_symmetry.space_group_name_H-M   'P 1'
#
loop_
_entity.id
_entity.type
_entity.pdbx_description
1 polymer ?
#
loop_
_entity_poly.entity_id
_entity_poly.type
_entity_poly.pdbx_seq_one_letter_code
_entity_poly.pdbx_strand_id
1 'polypeptide(L)'
;FDPDPELRPALFVPADITISTEDARRALPQTIPRVDAVANAGHAALTAVALLHEPGLLPVAMRDRLHEDVRLGLVPGMREVYDRVRGAGLAVCVSGSGPTLLAFERHDAVTPEVGDGWRIVRVPVRASGVDIREG
;
A
#
# COMPACT_ATOMS: atom_id res chain seq x y z
N PHE A 1 13.67 16.26 -0.79
CA PHE A 1 14.16 14.88 -1.03
C PHE A 1 13.54 14.38 -2.32
N ASP A 2 14.36 13.82 -3.21
CA ASP A 2 13.87 13.23 -4.45
C ASP A 2 13.59 11.76 -4.23
N PRO A 3 12.45 11.23 -4.71
CA PRO A 3 12.15 9.81 -4.62
C PRO A 3 13.11 9.01 -5.52
N ASP A 4 13.34 7.76 -5.17
CA ASP A 4 14.15 6.88 -5.99
C ASP A 4 13.52 6.74 -7.39
N PRO A 5 14.28 6.90 -8.48
CA PRO A 5 13.77 6.87 -9.85
C PRO A 5 13.30 5.47 -10.30
N GLU A 6 13.62 4.42 -9.56
CA GLU A 6 13.14 3.06 -9.83
C GLU A 6 11.75 2.77 -9.28
N LEU A 7 11.19 3.68 -8.50
CA LEU A 7 9.85 3.51 -7.94
C LEU A 7 8.77 3.47 -9.05
N ARG A 8 8.00 2.41 -9.07
CA ARG A 8 6.90 2.17 -10.03
C ARG A 8 5.62 1.84 -9.29
N PRO A 9 4.90 2.85 -8.78
CA PRO A 9 3.68 2.61 -8.04
C PRO A 9 2.56 2.13 -8.96
N ALA A 10 1.84 1.11 -8.50
CA ALA A 10 0.66 0.56 -9.13
C ALA A 10 -0.48 0.46 -8.10
N LEU A 11 -1.65 0.93 -8.47
CA LEU A 11 -2.86 0.86 -7.66
C LEU A 11 -3.71 -0.32 -8.15
N PHE A 12 -4.08 -1.20 -7.24
CA PHE A 12 -5.04 -2.26 -7.48
C PHE A 12 -6.39 -1.77 -6.94
N VAL A 13 -7.29 -1.45 -7.84
CA VAL A 13 -8.56 -0.79 -7.55
C VAL A 13 -9.71 -1.75 -7.83
N PRO A 14 -10.54 -2.11 -6.84
CA PRO A 14 -11.74 -2.92 -7.10
C PRO A 14 -12.75 -2.13 -7.94
N ALA A 15 -13.46 -2.83 -8.82
CA ALA A 15 -14.37 -2.19 -9.79
C ALA A 15 -15.61 -1.57 -9.12
N ASP A 16 -16.26 -2.32 -8.22
CA ASP A 16 -17.61 -1.99 -7.75
C ASP A 16 -17.72 -1.96 -6.21
N ILE A 17 -16.60 -1.86 -5.51
CA ILE A 17 -16.59 -1.89 -4.05
C ILE A 17 -16.01 -0.58 -3.51
N THR A 18 -16.74 0.02 -2.58
CA THR A 18 -16.28 1.18 -1.80
C THR A 18 -16.46 0.91 -0.32
N ILE A 19 -15.62 1.51 0.49
CA ILE A 19 -15.74 1.50 1.95
C ILE A 19 -15.63 2.94 2.46
N SER A 20 -16.46 3.31 3.42
CA SER A 20 -16.32 4.61 4.04
C SER A 20 -15.11 4.63 4.96
N THR A 21 -14.42 5.77 5.01
CA THR A 21 -13.28 5.95 5.92
C THR A 21 -13.71 5.80 7.38
N GLU A 22 -14.94 6.18 7.69
CA GLU A 22 -15.51 6.05 9.04
C GLU A 22 -15.69 4.58 9.45
N ASP A 23 -16.26 3.75 8.56
CA ASP A 23 -16.43 2.32 8.82
C ASP A 23 -15.10 1.61 8.96
N ALA A 24 -14.14 1.94 8.07
CA ALA A 24 -12.79 1.41 8.14
C ALA A 24 -12.07 1.78 9.45
N ARG A 25 -12.31 2.98 9.99
CA ARG A 25 -11.77 3.41 11.29
C ARG A 25 -12.49 2.73 12.45
N ARG A 26 -13.80 2.59 12.39
CA ARG A 26 -14.63 1.95 13.43
C ARG A 26 -14.27 0.48 13.63
N ALA A 27 -13.83 -0.20 12.59
CA ALA A 27 -13.42 -1.60 12.63
C ALA A 27 -12.08 -1.82 13.36
N LEU A 28 -11.28 -0.78 13.55
CA LEU A 28 -9.96 -0.91 14.18
C LEU A 28 -10.09 -1.15 15.69
N PRO A 29 -9.17 -1.97 16.28
CA PRO A 29 -9.15 -2.20 17.71
C PRO A 29 -8.83 -0.92 18.47
N GLN A 30 -9.43 -0.74 19.64
CA GLN A 30 -9.18 0.41 20.53
C GLN A 30 -7.79 0.41 21.15
N THR A 31 -7.18 -0.77 21.27
CA THR A 31 -5.85 -0.96 21.83
C THR A 31 -5.05 -1.91 20.95
N ILE A 32 -3.74 -1.73 20.93
CA ILE A 32 -2.81 -2.57 20.18
C ILE A 32 -1.67 -3.04 21.10
N PRO A 33 -1.07 -4.20 20.84
CA PRO A 33 0.12 -4.64 21.56
C PRO A 33 1.28 -3.66 21.35
N ARG A 34 2.02 -3.36 22.44
CA ARG A 34 3.20 -2.48 22.35
C ARG A 34 4.23 -2.97 21.31
N VAL A 35 4.40 -4.27 21.18
CA VAL A 35 5.33 -4.86 20.21
C VAL A 35 4.95 -4.49 18.77
N ASP A 36 3.67 -4.42 18.44
CA ASP A 36 3.19 -4.05 17.11
C ASP A 36 3.35 -2.55 16.85
N ALA A 37 3.09 -1.72 17.86
CA ALA A 37 3.37 -0.28 17.78
C ALA A 37 4.86 0.00 17.54
N VAL A 38 5.76 -0.67 18.25
CA VAL A 38 7.22 -0.54 18.06
C VAL A 38 7.63 -1.02 16.66
N ALA A 39 7.10 -2.15 16.20
CA ALA A 39 7.39 -2.66 14.86
C ALA A 39 6.96 -1.65 13.77
N ASN A 40 5.75 -1.08 13.88
CA ASN A 40 5.26 -0.09 12.92
C ASN A 40 6.08 1.21 12.93
N ALA A 41 6.53 1.66 14.09
CA ALA A 41 7.43 2.82 14.17
C ALA A 41 8.75 2.56 13.40
N GLY A 42 9.32 1.37 13.54
CA GLY A 42 10.50 0.93 12.78
C GLY A 42 10.22 0.85 11.28
N HIS A 43 9.09 0.27 10.88
CA HIS A 43 8.68 0.19 9.48
C HIS A 43 8.45 1.58 8.86
N ALA A 44 7.86 2.52 9.60
CA ALA A 44 7.67 3.90 9.12
C ALA A 44 9.01 4.59 8.83
N ALA A 45 9.99 4.45 9.73
CA ALA A 45 11.33 4.97 9.50
C ALA A 45 12.03 4.31 8.30
N LEU A 46 11.89 2.97 8.19
CA LEU A 46 12.46 2.21 7.09
C LEU A 46 11.82 2.57 5.74
N THR A 47 10.52 2.89 5.73
CA THR A 47 9.79 3.30 4.53
C THR A 47 10.38 4.58 3.94
N ALA A 48 10.77 5.55 4.75
CA ALA A 48 11.41 6.76 4.26
C ALA A 48 12.75 6.46 3.57
N VAL A 49 13.57 5.60 4.16
CA VAL A 49 14.83 5.16 3.55
C VAL A 49 14.58 4.39 2.25
N ALA A 50 13.61 3.49 2.26
CA ALA A 50 13.26 2.67 1.11
C ALA A 50 12.79 3.50 -0.08
N LEU A 51 11.94 4.50 0.14
CA LEU A 51 11.42 5.37 -0.92
C LEU A 51 12.46 6.32 -1.51
N LEU A 52 13.49 6.67 -0.76
CA LEU A 52 14.47 7.67 -1.17
C LEU A 52 15.76 7.05 -1.71
N HIS A 53 16.13 5.86 -1.25
CA HIS A 53 17.46 5.35 -1.46
C HIS A 53 17.56 3.85 -1.73
N GLU A 54 16.62 3.05 -1.23
CA GLU A 54 16.75 1.58 -1.24
C GLU A 54 15.40 0.89 -1.43
N PRO A 55 14.81 0.96 -2.64
CA PRO A 55 13.49 0.37 -2.93
C PRO A 55 13.38 -1.13 -2.62
N GLY A 56 14.51 -1.84 -2.58
CA GLY A 56 14.58 -3.25 -2.19
C GLY A 56 14.08 -3.53 -0.77
N LEU A 57 14.04 -2.54 0.10
CA LEU A 57 13.52 -2.66 1.47
C LEU A 57 12.00 -2.51 1.58
N LEU A 58 11.32 -2.02 0.54
CA LEU A 58 9.87 -1.79 0.56
C LEU A 58 9.03 -3.02 0.98
N PRO A 59 9.33 -4.26 0.55
CA PRO A 59 8.55 -5.43 0.97
C PRO A 59 8.54 -5.67 2.49
N VAL A 60 9.55 -5.18 3.20
CA VAL A 60 9.63 -5.22 4.66
C VAL A 60 9.08 -3.94 5.27
N ALA A 61 9.46 -2.79 4.72
CA ALA A 61 9.11 -1.47 5.23
C ALA A 61 7.59 -1.19 5.19
N MET A 62 6.90 -1.67 4.16
CA MET A 62 5.46 -1.44 3.97
C MET A 62 4.57 -2.40 4.77
N ARG A 63 5.13 -3.20 5.69
CA ARG A 63 4.32 -4.05 6.58
C ARG A 63 3.65 -3.22 7.65
N ASP A 64 2.34 -3.41 7.80
CA ASP A 64 1.57 -2.79 8.86
C ASP A 64 0.97 -3.85 9.79
N ARG A 65 1.10 -3.64 11.11
CA ARG A 65 0.55 -4.52 12.15
C ARG A 65 -0.61 -3.88 12.92
N LEU A 66 -0.97 -2.66 12.56
CA LEU A 66 -1.97 -1.88 13.30
C LEU A 66 -3.34 -1.95 12.65
N HIS A 67 -3.38 -1.87 11.34
CA HIS A 67 -4.65 -1.75 10.63
C HIS A 67 -4.81 -2.66 9.41
N GLU A 68 -3.71 -3.16 8.83
CA GLU A 68 -3.74 -3.82 7.52
C GLU A 68 -4.59 -5.09 7.55
N ASP A 69 -4.36 -5.99 8.51
CA ASP A 69 -5.11 -7.23 8.63
C ASP A 69 -6.61 -7.02 8.83
N VAL A 70 -6.99 -6.02 9.63
CA VAL A 70 -8.39 -5.67 9.84
C VAL A 70 -9.00 -5.15 8.54
N ARG A 71 -8.33 -4.22 7.86
CA ARG A 71 -8.82 -3.62 6.61
C ARG A 71 -8.93 -4.63 5.47
N LEU A 72 -7.97 -5.53 5.34
CA LEU A 72 -8.02 -6.61 4.36
C LEU A 72 -9.22 -7.55 4.56
N GLY A 73 -9.73 -7.66 5.78
CA GLY A 73 -10.93 -8.45 6.09
C GLY A 73 -12.26 -7.72 5.84
N LEU A 74 -12.26 -6.41 5.61
CA LEU A 74 -13.50 -5.63 5.43
C LEU A 74 -14.13 -5.78 4.05
N VAL A 75 -13.34 -6.16 3.06
CA VAL A 75 -13.77 -6.21 1.65
C VAL A 75 -13.52 -7.60 1.08
N PRO A 76 -14.55 -8.28 0.55
CA PRO A 76 -14.39 -9.58 -0.09
C PRO A 76 -13.34 -9.54 -1.21
N GLY A 77 -12.47 -10.53 -1.26
CA GLY A 77 -11.42 -10.66 -2.28
C GLY A 77 -10.19 -9.76 -2.09
N MET A 78 -10.24 -8.75 -1.21
CA MET A 78 -9.13 -7.83 -1.01
C MET A 78 -7.88 -8.53 -0.47
N ARG A 79 -8.05 -9.42 0.50
CA ARG A 79 -6.96 -10.23 1.06
C ARG A 79 -6.34 -11.15 0.00
N GLU A 80 -7.15 -11.77 -0.83
CA GLU A 80 -6.67 -12.67 -1.89
C GLU A 80 -5.79 -11.93 -2.90
N VAL A 81 -6.20 -10.72 -3.30
CA VAL A 81 -5.40 -9.87 -4.19
C VAL A 81 -4.12 -9.42 -3.50
N TYR A 82 -4.21 -8.98 -2.24
CA TYR A 82 -3.04 -8.60 -1.44
C TYR A 82 -2.03 -9.74 -1.34
N ASP A 83 -2.48 -10.94 -0.95
CA ASP A 83 -1.60 -12.10 -0.77
C ASP A 83 -0.98 -12.54 -2.09
N ARG A 84 -1.72 -12.46 -3.20
CA ARG A 84 -1.23 -12.76 -4.55
C ARG A 84 -0.14 -11.78 -4.98
N VAL A 85 -0.36 -10.47 -4.80
CA VAL A 85 0.60 -9.42 -5.14
C VAL A 85 1.87 -9.57 -4.28
N ARG A 86 1.68 -9.83 -2.99
CA ARG A 86 2.79 -10.05 -2.06
C ARG A 86 3.55 -11.34 -2.37
N GLY A 87 2.85 -12.42 -2.71
CA GLY A 87 3.44 -13.70 -3.11
C GLY A 87 4.27 -13.62 -4.39
N ALA A 88 3.97 -12.66 -5.26
CA ALA A 88 4.78 -12.32 -6.43
C ALA A 88 6.06 -11.51 -6.08
N GLY A 89 6.33 -11.25 -4.80
CA GLY A 89 7.52 -10.54 -4.34
C GLY A 89 7.41 -9.01 -4.38
N LEU A 90 6.22 -8.48 -4.68
CA LEU A 90 5.99 -7.04 -4.72
C LEU A 90 5.74 -6.47 -3.30
N ALA A 91 6.21 -5.27 -3.05
CA ALA A 91 5.83 -4.50 -1.88
C ALA A 91 4.38 -4.03 -2.07
N VAL A 92 3.51 -4.34 -1.11
CA VAL A 92 2.08 -3.98 -1.17
C VAL A 92 1.56 -3.59 0.20
N CYS A 93 0.67 -2.61 0.23
CA CYS A 93 -0.07 -2.19 1.42
C CYS A 93 -1.49 -1.73 1.05
N VAL A 94 -2.33 -1.59 2.06
CA VAL A 94 -3.64 -0.94 1.92
C VAL A 94 -3.44 0.56 1.72
N SER A 95 -3.97 1.11 0.62
CA SER A 95 -3.90 2.54 0.34
C SER A 95 -4.96 3.30 1.14
N GLY A 96 -4.52 4.09 2.12
CA GLY A 96 -5.41 4.82 3.02
C GLY A 96 -6.36 3.90 3.76
N SER A 97 -7.67 4.16 3.73
CA SER A 97 -8.70 3.31 4.34
C SER A 97 -8.99 2.02 3.55
N GLY A 98 -8.48 1.90 2.34
CA GLY A 98 -8.87 0.89 1.37
C GLY A 98 -10.13 1.34 0.57
N PRO A 99 -10.70 0.48 -0.26
CA PRO A 99 -10.28 -0.88 -0.59
C PRO A 99 -9.14 -0.98 -1.62
N THR A 100 -8.62 0.14 -2.08
CA THR A 100 -7.49 0.18 -3.01
C THR A 100 -6.21 -0.34 -2.32
N LEU A 101 -5.42 -1.13 -3.03
CA LEU A 101 -4.08 -1.50 -2.61
C LEU A 101 -3.05 -0.69 -3.41
N LEU A 102 -1.98 -0.27 -2.75
CA LEU A 102 -0.80 0.30 -3.39
C LEU A 102 0.30 -0.73 -3.40
N ALA A 103 0.88 -0.98 -4.56
CA ALA A 103 2.09 -1.79 -4.69
C ALA A 103 3.18 -1.03 -5.45
N PHE A 104 4.42 -1.47 -5.26
CA PHE A 104 5.55 -1.01 -6.06
C PHE A 104 6.02 -2.16 -6.94
N GLU A 105 5.90 -1.95 -8.25
CA GLU A 105 6.39 -2.88 -9.27
C GLU A 105 7.91 -2.84 -9.35
N ARG A 106 8.50 -3.95 -9.72
CA ARG A 106 9.95 -4.09 -9.94
C ARG A 106 10.19 -4.57 -11.36
N HIS A 107 11.34 -4.25 -11.90
CA HIS A 107 11.72 -4.70 -13.25
C HIS A 107 11.88 -6.22 -13.37
N ASP A 108 12.23 -6.87 -12.27
CA ASP A 108 12.52 -8.31 -12.19
C ASP A 108 11.34 -9.14 -11.67
N ALA A 109 10.19 -8.52 -11.42
CA ALA A 109 8.99 -9.19 -10.91
C ALA A 109 7.81 -8.99 -11.85
N VAL A 110 7.06 -10.07 -12.08
CA VAL A 110 5.84 -10.04 -12.89
C VAL A 110 4.67 -9.63 -12.01
N THR A 111 3.99 -8.55 -12.39
CA THR A 111 2.75 -8.15 -11.73
C THR A 111 1.68 -9.20 -11.98
N PRO A 112 1.08 -9.80 -10.94
CA PRO A 112 0.11 -10.87 -11.11
C PRO A 112 -1.22 -10.35 -11.64
N GLU A 113 -1.92 -11.18 -12.40
CA GLU A 113 -3.32 -10.94 -12.74
C GLU A 113 -4.20 -11.03 -11.49
N VAL A 114 -5.17 -10.13 -11.38
CA VAL A 114 -6.01 -9.98 -10.18
C VAL A 114 -7.49 -10.31 -10.40
N GLY A 115 -7.84 -10.76 -11.62
CA GLY A 115 -9.22 -11.11 -12.00
C GLY A 115 -10.08 -9.90 -12.39
N ASP A 116 -11.26 -10.18 -12.96
CA ASP A 116 -12.12 -9.18 -13.63
C ASP A 116 -12.72 -8.13 -12.67
N GLY A 117 -12.78 -8.41 -11.37
CA GLY A 117 -13.27 -7.47 -10.36
C GLY A 117 -12.27 -6.39 -9.94
N TRP A 118 -11.06 -6.37 -10.52
CA TRP A 118 -9.99 -5.45 -10.18
C TRP A 118 -9.33 -4.87 -11.41
N ARG A 119 -8.91 -3.62 -11.32
CA ARG A 119 -8.10 -2.96 -12.36
C ARG A 119 -6.78 -2.51 -11.76
N ILE A 120 -5.72 -2.57 -12.57
CA ILE A 120 -4.39 -2.08 -12.21
C ILE A 120 -4.19 -0.72 -12.87
N VAL A 121 -3.92 0.31 -12.05
CA VAL A 121 -3.66 1.67 -12.52
C VAL A 121 -2.22 2.03 -12.15
N ARG A 122 -1.37 2.19 -13.16
CA ARG A 122 0.02 2.63 -12.97
C ARG A 122 0.07 4.14 -13.00
N VAL A 123 0.71 4.72 -12.00
CA VAL A 123 0.85 6.17 -11.86
C VAL A 123 2.32 6.54 -11.75
N PRO A 124 2.76 7.64 -12.38
CA PRO A 124 4.14 8.08 -12.24
C PRO A 124 4.36 8.67 -10.84
N VAL A 125 5.58 8.54 -10.32
CA VAL A 125 6.01 9.31 -9.16
C VAL A 125 6.22 10.76 -9.59
N ARG A 126 5.59 11.70 -8.87
CA ARG A 126 5.72 13.12 -9.19
C ARG A 126 6.98 13.70 -8.55
N ALA A 127 7.86 14.27 -9.36
CA ALA A 127 9.10 14.89 -8.90
C ALA A 127 8.92 16.33 -8.40
N SER A 128 7.80 17.00 -8.73
CA SER A 128 7.48 18.36 -8.27
C SER A 128 6.42 18.32 -7.15
N GLY A 129 6.49 19.27 -6.22
CA GLY A 129 5.49 19.44 -5.17
C GLY A 129 4.13 19.92 -5.70
N VAL A 130 3.32 20.47 -4.81
CA VAL A 130 2.00 21.02 -5.15
C VAL A 130 2.17 22.30 -5.98
N ASP A 131 1.50 22.37 -7.14
CA ASP A 131 1.37 23.60 -7.92
C ASP A 131 0.14 24.36 -7.42
N ILE A 132 0.35 25.53 -6.86
CA ILE A 132 -0.73 26.46 -6.50
C ILE A 132 -0.92 27.38 -7.69
N ARG A 133 -2.09 27.35 -8.33
CA ARG A 133 -2.49 28.31 -9.35
C ARG A 133 -3.45 29.27 -8.68
N GLU A 134 -3.10 30.56 -8.69
CA GLU A 134 -4.04 31.62 -8.38
C GLU A 134 -5.05 31.68 -9.53
N GLY A 135 -6.36 31.58 -9.20
CA GLY A 135 -7.46 31.65 -10.14
C GLY A 135 -7.87 33.11 -10.43
#